data_79e6ff0be22061192ac5a9f8a44c2e96
#
_entry.id   79e6ff0be22061192ac5a9f8a44c2e96
#
_cell.length_a   1.000
_cell.length_b   1.000
_cell.length_c   1.000
_cell.angle_alpha   90.00
_cell.angle_beta   90.00
_cell.angle_gamma   90.00
#
_symmetry.space_group_name_H-M   'P 1'
#
loop_
_entity.id
_entity.type
_entity.pdbx_description
1 polymer ?
#
loop_
_entity_poly.entity_id
_entity_poly.type
_entity_poly.pdbx_seq_one_letter_code
_entity_poly.pdbx_strand_id
1 'polypeptide(L)'
;HEVRATLTVGADGRFSKVRSLCGAELQRTSPPMDVLWFRVPRRSDDPHDQFRFHVGGGHLVVLLERDQEWQVGYVLLKGQFAATKAAGLDAFRKDLSHHVSWLSDRVHVLQAWKQIVILSVESSFVKTWYQPGLLLIGDAAHVMSPVGGVGINVAIQDAISAANLLTEPL
;
A
#
# COMPACT_ATOMS: atom_id res chain seq x y z
N HIS A 1 32.47 -8.22 4.67
CA HIS A 1 32.86 -8.95 3.44
C HIS A 1 32.67 -8.04 2.23
N GLU A 2 33.62 -8.07 1.31
CA GLU A 2 33.52 -7.39 0.02
C GLU A 2 33.03 -8.40 -1.03
N VAL A 3 32.05 -8.00 -1.85
CA VAL A 3 31.56 -8.79 -2.99
C VAL A 3 31.76 -7.97 -4.25
N ARG A 4 32.37 -8.54 -5.28
CA ARG A 4 32.55 -7.94 -6.60
C ARG A 4 31.64 -8.65 -7.59
N ALA A 5 30.87 -7.90 -8.37
CA ALA A 5 29.99 -8.42 -9.39
C ALA A 5 30.00 -7.53 -10.63
N THR A 6 29.74 -8.09 -11.80
CA THR A 6 29.58 -7.34 -13.06
C THR A 6 28.37 -6.43 -13.00
N LEU A 7 27.28 -6.91 -12.37
CA LEU A 7 26.04 -6.17 -12.16
C LEU A 7 25.55 -6.38 -10.73
N THR A 8 25.16 -5.28 -10.10
CA THR A 8 24.40 -5.28 -8.84
C THR A 8 22.94 -4.91 -9.13
N VAL A 9 22.00 -5.71 -8.63
CA VAL A 9 20.57 -5.41 -8.73
C VAL A 9 20.05 -4.96 -7.37
N GLY A 10 19.60 -3.71 -7.28
CA GLY A 10 18.97 -3.13 -6.09
C GLY A 10 17.49 -3.43 -6.08
N ALA A 11 17.08 -4.44 -5.30
CA ALA A 11 15.67 -4.84 -5.07
C ALA A 11 15.31 -4.77 -3.58
N ASP A 12 15.90 -3.82 -2.85
CA ASP A 12 15.89 -3.71 -1.40
C ASP A 12 14.74 -2.81 -0.87
N GLY A 13 13.70 -2.61 -1.71
CA GLY A 13 12.42 -2.09 -1.30
C GLY A 13 12.35 -0.56 -1.16
N ARG A 14 11.24 -0.09 -0.58
CA ARG A 14 10.88 1.33 -0.44
C ARG A 14 11.98 2.21 0.15
N PHE A 15 12.72 1.70 1.13
CA PHE A 15 13.80 2.41 1.81
C PHE A 15 15.19 2.02 1.31
N SER A 16 15.29 1.71 0.03
CA SER A 16 16.50 1.22 -0.64
C SER A 16 17.78 1.96 -0.23
N LYS A 17 18.71 1.21 0.33
CA LYS A 17 20.06 1.67 0.61
C LYS A 17 20.88 1.74 -0.67
N VAL A 18 20.69 0.79 -1.59
CA VAL A 18 21.37 0.77 -2.89
C VAL A 18 21.06 2.05 -3.65
N ARG A 19 19.77 2.44 -3.75
CA ARG A 19 19.36 3.71 -4.36
C ARG A 19 20.03 4.92 -3.70
N SER A 20 20.06 4.94 -2.38
CA SER A 20 20.67 6.04 -1.63
C SER A 20 22.16 6.15 -1.85
N LEU A 21 22.87 5.02 -1.88
CA LEU A 21 24.32 4.96 -2.05
C LEU A 21 24.77 5.28 -3.48
N CYS A 22 23.97 4.93 -4.49
CA CYS A 22 24.28 5.26 -5.88
C CYS A 22 23.93 6.70 -6.29
N GLY A 23 23.33 7.48 -5.39
CA GLY A 23 22.95 8.88 -5.66
C GLY A 23 21.79 9.04 -6.65
N ALA A 24 20.96 8.00 -6.86
CA ALA A 24 19.84 8.07 -7.76
C ALA A 24 18.79 9.08 -7.25
N GLU A 25 18.41 10.03 -8.12
CA GLU A 25 17.45 11.07 -7.80
C GLU A 25 16.03 10.51 -7.70
N LEU A 26 15.46 10.58 -6.51
CA LEU A 26 14.09 10.13 -6.23
C LEU A 26 13.09 11.28 -6.41
N GLN A 27 12.20 11.14 -7.36
CA GLN A 27 11.04 12.02 -7.49
C GLN A 27 9.90 11.48 -6.63
N ARG A 28 9.40 12.30 -5.71
CA ARG A 28 8.29 11.94 -4.83
C ARG A 28 7.02 12.62 -5.31
N THR A 29 5.94 11.85 -5.36
CA THR A 29 4.58 12.34 -5.50
C THR A 29 3.81 11.93 -4.26
N SER A 30 2.97 12.83 -3.76
CA SER A 30 2.13 12.53 -2.60
C SER A 30 0.68 12.46 -3.06
N PRO A 31 0.13 11.27 -3.28
CA PRO A 31 -1.30 11.14 -3.52
C PRO A 31 -2.09 11.81 -2.39
N PRO A 32 -3.22 12.48 -2.70
CA PRO A 32 -3.93 13.28 -1.71
C PRO A 32 -4.74 12.42 -0.71
N MET A 33 -4.21 11.25 -0.34
CA MET A 33 -4.92 10.29 0.51
C MET A 33 -4.00 9.56 1.48
N ASP A 34 -4.59 9.10 2.57
CA ASP A 34 -4.06 8.11 3.50
C ASP A 34 -5.08 6.99 3.66
N VAL A 35 -4.65 5.82 4.12
CA VAL A 35 -5.55 4.67 4.30
C VAL A 35 -5.47 4.20 5.75
N LEU A 36 -6.62 4.06 6.39
CA LEU A 36 -6.75 3.41 7.68
C LEU A 36 -7.02 1.92 7.45
N TRP A 37 -6.09 1.06 7.88
CA TRP A 37 -6.20 -0.38 7.79
C TRP A 37 -6.58 -0.98 9.15
N PHE A 38 -7.64 -1.79 9.14
CA PHE A 38 -8.10 -2.53 10.32
C PHE A 38 -8.83 -3.80 9.90
N ARG A 39 -9.25 -4.58 10.88
CA ARG A 39 -9.95 -5.84 10.64
C ARG A 39 -11.25 -5.88 11.41
N VAL A 40 -12.26 -6.50 10.81
CA VAL A 40 -13.54 -6.81 11.44
C VAL A 40 -13.90 -8.27 11.17
N PRO A 41 -14.57 -8.97 12.09
CA PRO A 41 -14.97 -10.35 11.90
C PRO A 41 -15.83 -10.53 10.66
N ARG A 42 -15.64 -11.63 9.95
CA ARG A 42 -16.50 -12.08 8.86
C ARG A 42 -17.62 -12.97 9.40
N ARG A 43 -18.76 -12.95 8.72
CA ARG A 43 -19.90 -13.83 8.98
C ARG A 43 -20.25 -14.62 7.75
N SER A 44 -20.96 -15.74 7.95
CA SER A 44 -21.40 -16.63 6.86
C SER A 44 -22.43 -16.01 5.92
N ASP A 45 -23.15 -14.99 6.39
CA ASP A 45 -24.17 -14.24 5.64
C ASP A 45 -23.62 -12.96 4.99
N ASP A 46 -22.33 -12.69 5.17
CA ASP A 46 -21.68 -11.58 4.48
C ASP A 46 -21.62 -11.83 2.96
N PRO A 47 -21.53 -10.78 2.17
CA PRO A 47 -21.34 -10.92 0.74
C PRO A 47 -20.08 -11.74 0.40
N HIS A 48 -20.20 -12.70 -0.51
CA HIS A 48 -19.12 -13.59 -0.96
C HIS A 48 -18.35 -12.98 -2.13
N ASP A 49 -17.63 -11.89 -1.87
CA ASP A 49 -16.77 -11.26 -2.88
C ASP A 49 -15.36 -11.11 -2.30
N GLN A 50 -14.38 -11.67 -2.98
CA GLN A 50 -12.98 -11.58 -2.56
C GLN A 50 -12.51 -10.13 -2.35
N PHE A 51 -13.17 -9.18 -3.03
CA PHE A 51 -12.79 -7.77 -3.04
C PHE A 51 -14.00 -6.89 -3.29
N ARG A 52 -14.24 -5.89 -2.43
CA ARG A 52 -15.32 -4.92 -2.58
C ARG A 52 -14.84 -3.49 -2.42
N PHE A 53 -15.46 -2.61 -3.20
CA PHE A 53 -15.35 -1.17 -3.05
C PHE A 53 -16.70 -0.58 -2.69
N HIS A 54 -16.71 0.32 -1.71
CA HIS A 54 -17.81 1.21 -1.42
C HIS A 54 -17.36 2.64 -1.69
N VAL A 55 -17.99 3.30 -2.66
CA VAL A 55 -17.67 4.66 -3.06
C VAL A 55 -18.91 5.52 -2.87
N GLY A 56 -18.81 6.56 -2.08
CA GLY A 56 -19.93 7.48 -1.84
C GLY A 56 -19.60 8.52 -0.79
N GLY A 57 -20.34 9.63 -0.78
CA GLY A 57 -20.18 10.67 0.23
C GLY A 57 -18.77 11.27 0.36
N GLY A 58 -17.96 11.20 -0.70
CA GLY A 58 -16.55 11.64 -0.65
C GLY A 58 -15.58 10.62 -0.03
N HIS A 59 -16.04 9.41 0.27
CA HIS A 59 -15.24 8.34 0.86
C HIS A 59 -15.10 7.13 -0.06
N LEU A 60 -14.01 6.41 0.13
CA LEU A 60 -13.75 5.11 -0.46
C LEU A 60 -13.42 4.13 0.65
N VAL A 61 -14.17 3.03 0.73
CA VAL A 61 -13.88 1.91 1.63
C VAL A 61 -13.60 0.68 0.79
N VAL A 62 -12.46 0.06 1.06
CA VAL A 62 -12.00 -1.17 0.39
C VAL A 62 -12.12 -2.32 1.38
N LEU A 63 -12.74 -3.42 0.97
CA LEU A 63 -12.85 -4.62 1.78
C LEU A 63 -12.20 -5.78 1.03
N LEU A 64 -11.30 -6.46 1.74
CA LEU A 64 -10.61 -7.66 1.26
C LEU A 64 -11.08 -8.82 2.13
N GLU A 65 -11.69 -9.81 1.50
CA GLU A 65 -12.09 -11.04 2.17
C GLU A 65 -10.85 -11.81 2.62
N ARG A 66 -10.86 -12.22 3.89
CA ARG A 66 -9.91 -13.15 4.49
C ARG A 66 -10.71 -14.33 5.07
N ASP A 67 -10.02 -15.34 5.53
CA ASP A 67 -10.67 -16.56 6.03
C ASP A 67 -11.76 -16.26 7.08
N GLN A 68 -11.40 -15.60 8.18
CA GLN A 68 -12.29 -15.33 9.33
C GLN A 68 -12.62 -13.85 9.52
N GLU A 69 -12.13 -12.97 8.66
CA GLU A 69 -12.23 -11.54 8.85
C GLU A 69 -12.24 -10.77 7.52
N TRP A 70 -12.77 -9.57 7.55
CA TRP A 70 -12.58 -8.57 6.52
C TRP A 70 -11.41 -7.68 6.88
N GLN A 71 -10.45 -7.56 5.98
CA GLN A 71 -9.45 -6.51 6.04
C GLN A 71 -10.01 -5.28 5.36
N VAL A 72 -10.18 -4.21 6.15
CA VAL A 72 -10.83 -2.97 5.70
C VAL A 72 -9.80 -1.88 5.51
N GLY A 73 -9.83 -1.24 4.35
CA GLY A 73 -9.09 -0.02 4.04
C GLY A 73 -10.06 1.15 3.93
N TYR A 74 -10.05 2.05 4.90
CA TYR A 74 -10.84 3.26 4.88
C TYR A 74 -9.98 4.43 4.40
N VAL A 75 -10.32 5.01 3.26
CA VAL A 75 -9.52 6.07 2.62
C VAL A 75 -9.92 7.42 3.18
N LEU A 76 -8.92 8.19 3.60
CA LEU A 76 -9.04 9.58 4.05
C LEU A 76 -8.29 10.51 3.11
N LEU A 77 -8.69 11.76 3.06
CA LEU A 77 -7.83 12.81 2.50
C LEU A 77 -6.55 12.92 3.36
N LYS A 78 -5.44 13.13 2.70
CA LYS A 78 -4.14 13.20 3.34
C LYS A 78 -4.10 14.23 4.46
N GLY A 79 -3.59 13.80 5.63
CA GLY A 79 -3.52 14.64 6.83
C GLY A 79 -4.81 14.69 7.67
N GLN A 80 -5.93 14.12 7.24
CA GLN A 80 -7.18 14.17 8.01
C GLN A 80 -7.23 13.19 9.20
N PHE A 81 -6.27 12.29 9.33
CA PHE A 81 -6.29 11.31 10.44
C PHE A 81 -6.35 11.96 11.83
N ALA A 82 -5.63 13.07 12.05
CA ALA A 82 -5.66 13.76 13.34
C ALA A 82 -7.07 14.28 13.68
N ALA A 83 -7.77 14.85 12.71
CA ALA A 83 -9.16 15.33 12.89
C ALA A 83 -10.11 14.15 13.11
N THR A 84 -9.99 13.07 12.33
CA THR A 84 -10.79 11.84 12.51
C THR A 84 -10.58 11.25 13.90
N LYS A 85 -9.34 11.21 14.38
CA LYS A 85 -9.03 10.72 15.72
C LYS A 85 -9.58 11.61 16.82
N ALA A 86 -9.53 12.94 16.64
CA ALA A 86 -10.08 13.92 17.59
C ALA A 86 -11.61 13.85 17.69
N ALA A 87 -12.32 13.54 16.59
CA ALA A 87 -13.77 13.31 16.58
C ALA A 87 -14.20 12.08 17.40
N GLY A 88 -13.25 11.18 17.68
CA GLY A 88 -13.46 10.00 18.51
C GLY A 88 -13.81 8.73 17.73
N LEU A 89 -13.58 7.60 18.39
CA LEU A 89 -13.73 6.27 17.77
C LEU A 89 -15.21 5.96 17.46
N ASP A 90 -16.14 6.47 18.27
CA ASP A 90 -17.56 6.27 18.04
C ASP A 90 -18.07 7.02 16.79
N ALA A 91 -17.56 8.22 16.55
CA ALA A 91 -17.82 8.95 15.33
C ALA A 91 -17.30 8.18 14.10
N PHE A 92 -16.09 7.64 14.18
CA PHE A 92 -15.51 6.82 13.13
C PHE A 92 -16.32 5.53 12.87
N ARG A 93 -16.75 4.81 13.92
CA ARG A 93 -17.61 3.62 13.80
C ARG A 93 -18.95 3.94 13.11
N LYS A 94 -19.57 5.06 13.50
CA LYS A 94 -20.84 5.53 12.91
C LYS A 94 -20.66 5.84 11.43
N ASP A 95 -19.58 6.51 11.07
CA ASP A 95 -19.26 6.85 9.69
C ASP A 95 -18.97 5.61 8.84
N LEU A 96 -18.17 4.67 9.35
CA LEU A 96 -17.96 3.37 8.70
C LEU A 96 -19.26 2.62 8.47
N SER A 97 -20.16 2.59 9.47
CA SER A 97 -21.49 1.94 9.36
C SER A 97 -22.38 2.62 8.33
N HIS A 98 -22.25 3.93 8.14
CA HIS A 98 -22.97 4.66 7.10
C HIS A 98 -22.52 4.24 5.70
N HIS A 99 -21.21 4.09 5.49
CA HIS A 99 -20.65 3.71 4.20
C HIS A 99 -20.79 2.22 3.89
N VAL A 100 -20.71 1.36 4.92
CA VAL A 100 -20.82 -0.09 4.79
C VAL A 100 -21.85 -0.61 5.80
N SER A 101 -23.12 -0.43 5.48
CA SER A 101 -24.25 -0.65 6.40
C SER A 101 -24.30 -2.06 6.98
N TRP A 102 -23.92 -3.09 6.22
CA TRP A 102 -23.91 -4.49 6.68
C TRP A 102 -22.79 -4.80 7.69
N LEU A 103 -21.80 -3.89 7.88
CA LEU A 103 -20.82 -3.99 8.97
C LEU A 103 -21.29 -3.36 10.28
N SER A 104 -22.42 -2.65 10.30
CA SER A 104 -22.88 -1.85 11.44
C SER A 104 -23.02 -2.64 12.74
N ASP A 105 -23.35 -3.93 12.62
CA ASP A 105 -23.53 -4.85 13.76
C ASP A 105 -22.22 -5.28 14.43
N ARG A 106 -21.06 -5.00 13.83
CA ARG A 106 -19.76 -5.46 14.31
C ARG A 106 -18.65 -4.41 14.37
N VAL A 107 -18.91 -3.17 13.97
CA VAL A 107 -17.92 -2.06 14.08
C VAL A 107 -17.47 -1.81 15.52
N HIS A 108 -18.26 -2.26 16.51
CA HIS A 108 -17.95 -2.17 17.94
C HIS A 108 -16.69 -2.94 18.35
N VAL A 109 -16.22 -3.91 17.54
CA VAL A 109 -14.96 -4.64 17.81
C VAL A 109 -13.74 -3.73 17.72
N LEU A 110 -13.85 -2.59 17.06
CA LEU A 110 -12.83 -1.53 17.05
C LEU A 110 -12.90 -0.76 18.36
N GLN A 111 -12.28 -1.25 19.41
CA GLN A 111 -12.35 -0.68 20.76
C GLN A 111 -11.29 0.40 21.02
N ALA A 112 -10.24 0.44 20.23
CA ALA A 112 -9.14 1.39 20.42
C ALA A 112 -8.45 1.72 19.09
N TRP A 113 -7.95 2.94 18.98
CA TRP A 113 -7.19 3.40 17.81
C TRP A 113 -5.94 2.56 17.49
N LYS A 114 -5.39 1.84 18.48
CA LYS A 114 -4.25 0.92 18.26
C LYS A 114 -4.58 -0.26 17.34
N GLN A 115 -5.87 -0.56 17.12
CA GLN A 115 -6.32 -1.60 16.19
C GLN A 115 -6.38 -1.08 14.74
N ILE A 116 -6.19 0.21 14.55
CA ILE A 116 -6.26 0.89 13.25
C ILE A 116 -4.87 1.39 12.90
N VAL A 117 -4.33 0.84 11.82
CA VAL A 117 -3.00 1.21 11.32
C VAL A 117 -3.17 2.26 10.22
N ILE A 118 -2.51 3.39 10.36
CA ILE A 118 -2.45 4.38 9.29
C ILE A 118 -1.36 4.00 8.29
N LEU A 119 -1.73 3.89 7.02
CA LEU A 119 -0.82 3.84 5.90
C LEU A 119 -0.80 5.21 5.24
N SER A 120 0.27 5.97 5.47
CA SER A 120 0.50 7.19 4.71
C SER A 120 0.90 6.82 3.28
N VAL A 121 0.03 7.18 2.34
CA VAL A 121 0.24 6.85 0.93
C VAL A 121 1.30 7.77 0.36
N GLU A 122 2.38 7.17 -0.12
CA GLU A 122 3.44 7.83 -0.86
C GLU A 122 3.61 7.12 -2.20
N SER A 123 3.97 7.87 -3.19
CA SER A 123 4.40 7.36 -4.48
C SER A 123 5.71 8.04 -4.87
N SER A 124 6.62 7.30 -5.44
CA SER A 124 7.91 7.85 -5.85
C SER A 124 8.53 7.00 -6.95
N PHE A 125 9.36 7.61 -7.77
CA PHE A 125 10.14 6.90 -8.76
C PHE A 125 11.50 7.57 -8.97
N VAL A 126 12.49 6.80 -9.42
CA VAL A 126 13.77 7.34 -9.87
C VAL A 126 13.71 7.62 -11.37
N LYS A 127 14.33 8.71 -11.82
CA LYS A 127 14.36 9.06 -13.25
C LYS A 127 15.16 8.05 -14.06
N THR A 128 16.25 7.58 -13.50
CA THR A 128 17.16 6.65 -14.16
C THR A 128 17.36 5.44 -13.26
N TRP A 129 16.89 4.28 -13.69
CA TRP A 129 16.88 3.05 -12.92
C TRP A 129 18.21 2.31 -12.98
N TYR A 130 19.09 2.68 -13.89
CA TYR A 130 20.34 2.00 -14.14
C TYR A 130 21.51 2.97 -14.27
N GLN A 131 22.68 2.46 -13.98
CA GLN A 131 23.99 3.05 -14.32
C GLN A 131 24.97 1.90 -14.55
N PRO A 132 26.17 2.14 -15.13
CA PRO A 132 27.14 1.06 -15.33
C PRO A 132 27.33 0.20 -14.09
N GLY A 133 27.06 -1.10 -14.19
CA GLY A 133 27.17 -2.06 -13.09
C GLY A 133 26.03 -2.05 -12.06
N LEU A 134 24.96 -1.28 -12.26
CA LEU A 134 23.83 -1.20 -11.32
C LEU A 134 22.48 -1.09 -12.04
N LEU A 135 21.50 -1.84 -11.52
CA LEU A 135 20.09 -1.75 -11.90
C LEU A 135 19.23 -1.67 -10.63
N LEU A 136 18.26 -0.76 -10.58
CA LEU A 136 17.23 -0.69 -9.53
C LEU A 136 15.92 -1.26 -10.08
N ILE A 137 15.22 -2.08 -9.28
CA ILE A 137 13.92 -2.67 -9.64
C ILE A 137 12.94 -2.64 -8.46
N GLY A 138 11.65 -2.78 -8.75
CA GLY A 138 10.58 -2.79 -7.77
C GLY A 138 10.53 -1.50 -6.94
N ASP A 139 10.18 -1.60 -5.66
CA ASP A 139 10.09 -0.44 -4.76
C ASP A 139 11.42 0.31 -4.57
N ALA A 140 12.56 -0.27 -4.93
CA ALA A 140 13.82 0.47 -4.97
C ALA A 140 13.85 1.50 -6.11
N ALA A 141 13.21 1.21 -7.22
CA ALA A 141 13.08 2.11 -8.38
C ALA A 141 11.80 2.96 -8.32
N HIS A 142 10.66 2.36 -7.93
CA HIS A 142 9.36 3.02 -7.93
C HIS A 142 8.46 2.51 -6.82
N VAL A 143 8.04 3.38 -5.92
CA VAL A 143 7.02 3.10 -4.92
C VAL A 143 5.66 3.51 -5.46
N MET A 144 4.73 2.59 -5.52
CA MET A 144 3.40 2.83 -6.07
C MET A 144 2.36 3.04 -4.96
N SER A 145 1.31 3.80 -5.29
CA SER A 145 0.13 3.91 -4.43
C SER A 145 -0.53 2.53 -4.27
N PRO A 146 -0.98 2.16 -3.06
CA PRO A 146 -1.64 0.87 -2.82
C PRO A 146 -3.05 0.78 -3.43
N VAL A 147 -3.61 1.87 -3.92
CA VAL A 147 -5.01 1.94 -4.40
C VAL A 147 -5.30 0.95 -5.54
N GLY A 148 -4.35 0.74 -6.43
CA GLY A 148 -4.51 -0.23 -7.53
C GLY A 148 -4.16 -1.67 -7.14
N GLY A 149 -3.53 -1.91 -5.99
CA GLY A 149 -3.06 -3.23 -5.58
C GLY A 149 -1.98 -3.85 -6.50
N VAL A 150 -1.36 -3.04 -7.37
CA VAL A 150 -0.52 -3.52 -8.48
C VAL A 150 0.98 -3.44 -8.22
N GLY A 151 1.43 -2.85 -7.11
CA GLY A 151 2.85 -2.61 -6.85
C GLY A 151 3.70 -3.88 -6.92
N ILE A 152 3.24 -4.97 -6.29
CA ILE A 152 3.94 -6.26 -6.34
C ILE A 152 3.98 -6.85 -7.76
N ASN A 153 2.91 -6.69 -8.54
CA ASN A 153 2.85 -7.19 -9.91
C ASN A 153 3.86 -6.47 -10.81
N VAL A 154 3.99 -5.15 -10.65
CA VAL A 154 4.97 -4.35 -11.40
C VAL A 154 6.39 -4.72 -10.98
N ALA A 155 6.66 -4.91 -9.69
CA ALA A 155 7.97 -5.35 -9.21
C ALA A 155 8.36 -6.75 -9.76
N ILE A 156 7.39 -7.66 -9.91
CA ILE A 156 7.61 -8.97 -10.56
C ILE A 156 7.90 -8.78 -12.05
N GLN A 157 7.17 -7.90 -12.73
CA GLN A 157 7.42 -7.59 -14.14
C GLN A 157 8.81 -7.01 -14.37
N ASP A 158 9.28 -6.13 -13.49
CA ASP A 158 10.65 -5.61 -13.55
C ASP A 158 11.67 -6.75 -13.47
N ALA A 159 11.50 -7.67 -12.50
CA ALA A 159 12.42 -8.78 -12.31
C ALA A 159 12.47 -9.72 -13.54
N ILE A 160 11.29 -10.02 -14.12
CA ILE A 160 11.18 -10.85 -15.33
C ILE A 160 11.83 -10.12 -16.53
N SER A 161 11.54 -8.82 -16.70
CA SER A 161 12.11 -8.03 -17.79
C SER A 161 13.62 -7.92 -17.67
N ALA A 162 14.14 -7.67 -16.46
CA ALA A 162 15.56 -7.64 -16.20
C ALA A 162 16.22 -8.99 -16.51
N ALA A 163 15.64 -10.09 -16.06
CA ALA A 163 16.15 -11.43 -16.34
C ALA A 163 16.22 -11.71 -17.85
N ASN A 164 15.14 -11.41 -18.58
CA ASN A 164 15.09 -11.64 -20.03
C ASN A 164 16.10 -10.79 -20.81
N LEU A 165 16.32 -9.54 -20.39
CA LEU A 165 17.22 -8.61 -21.07
C LEU A 165 18.71 -8.88 -20.74
N LEU A 166 19.00 -9.46 -19.60
CA LEU A 166 20.37 -9.60 -19.09
C LEU A 166 20.93 -11.02 -19.22
N THR A 167 20.12 -12.00 -19.62
CA THR A 167 20.56 -13.41 -19.70
C THR A 167 21.63 -13.63 -20.79
N GLU A 168 21.58 -12.90 -21.90
CA GLU A 168 22.54 -13.04 -22.99
C GLU A 168 23.76 -12.08 -22.88
N PRO A 169 23.60 -10.81 -22.40
CA PRO A 169 24.71 -9.85 -22.35
C PRO A 169 25.70 -10.03 -21.19
N LEU A 170 25.39 -10.85 -20.18
CA LEU A 170 26.27 -11.11 -19.02
C LEU A 170 27.16 -12.33 -19.21
#